data_0d14e913fba2484a2d8ba4c3650070cd
#
_entry.id   0d14e913fba2484a2d8ba4c3650070cd
#
_cell.length_a   1.000
_cell.length_b   1.000
_cell.length_c   1.000
_cell.angle_alpha   90.00
_cell.angle_beta   90.00
_cell.angle_gamma   90.00
#
_symmetry.space_group_name_H-M   'P 1'
#
loop_
_entity.id
_entity.type
_entity.pdbx_description
1 polymer ?
#
loop_
_entity_poly.entity_id
_entity_poly.type
_entity_poly.pdbx_seq_one_letter_code
_entity_poly.pdbx_strand_id
1 'polypeptide(L)'
;QVIAAAKLPVCLRLLIPAVENSVSANAFRPQDVIKTRKGLTMEIGSTDAEGRVILADALAEADRESPDLIIDAATLTGAARTALGPELPALYANDDVLAVSLMKTALAIHDPLWHMPLWMGYDKYLNSAVADVTNTPNFGFAGSITAALFLKRFVSDATPWIHLDTYAWNADSQPGRPQGGEALGLRALFAFLEKRYGKGWQN
;
A
#
# COMPACT_ATOMS: atom_id res chain seq x y z
N GLN A 1 -6.53 -9.77 14.14
CA GLN A 1 -7.27 -10.87 14.79
C GLN A 1 -6.64 -12.23 14.49
N VAL A 2 -6.46 -12.64 13.21
CA VAL A 2 -5.89 -13.97 12.85
C VAL A 2 -4.49 -14.18 13.43
N ILE A 3 -3.60 -13.19 13.38
CA ILE A 3 -2.25 -13.26 13.96
C ILE A 3 -2.32 -13.52 15.47
N ALA A 4 -3.20 -12.81 16.17
CA ALA A 4 -3.39 -12.99 17.61
C ALA A 4 -4.00 -14.37 17.94
N ALA A 5 -5.00 -14.82 17.16
CA ALA A 5 -5.62 -16.13 17.33
C ALA A 5 -4.60 -17.29 17.09
N ALA A 6 -3.74 -17.14 16.09
CA ALA A 6 -2.69 -18.10 15.80
C ALA A 6 -1.48 -18.01 16.74
N LYS A 7 -1.46 -17.01 17.63
CA LYS A 7 -0.34 -16.75 18.56
C LYS A 7 1.02 -16.70 17.86
N LEU A 8 1.06 -16.03 16.69
CA LEU A 8 2.34 -15.82 16.01
C LEU A 8 3.28 -14.98 16.92
N PRO A 9 4.56 -15.32 17.02
CA PRO A 9 5.52 -14.63 17.88
C PRO A 9 6.00 -13.32 17.24
N VAL A 10 5.06 -12.40 16.96
CA VAL A 10 5.31 -11.09 16.35
C VAL A 10 4.78 -9.96 17.24
N CYS A 11 5.52 -8.86 17.29
CA CYS A 11 5.03 -7.60 17.85
C CYS A 11 4.35 -6.82 16.75
N LEU A 12 3.01 -6.80 16.76
CA LEU A 12 2.21 -6.16 15.70
C LEU A 12 1.76 -4.77 16.13
N ARG A 13 2.11 -3.75 15.36
CA ARG A 13 1.50 -2.43 15.41
C ARG A 13 0.55 -2.25 14.23
N LEU A 14 -0.70 -1.86 14.50
CA LEU A 14 -1.70 -1.56 13.50
C LEU A 14 -1.95 -0.06 13.45
N LEU A 15 -1.78 0.55 12.29
CA LEU A 15 -2.12 1.94 12.00
C LEU A 15 -3.28 1.96 11.02
N ILE A 16 -4.34 2.70 11.35
CA ILE A 16 -5.53 2.85 10.50
C ILE A 16 -5.71 4.35 10.24
N PRO A 17 -5.09 4.89 9.17
CA PRO A 17 -5.35 6.27 8.78
C PRO A 17 -6.78 6.37 8.26
N ALA A 18 -7.59 7.20 8.90
CA ALA A 18 -8.98 7.42 8.54
C ALA A 18 -9.23 8.91 8.43
N VAL A 19 -9.75 9.33 7.28
CA VAL A 19 -10.11 10.73 7.01
C VAL A 19 -11.40 10.78 6.22
N GLU A 20 -12.20 11.80 6.47
CA GLU A 20 -13.33 12.13 5.62
C GLU A 20 -12.85 13.08 4.53
N ASN A 21 -13.00 12.69 3.26
CA ASN A 21 -12.72 13.56 2.12
C ASN A 21 -13.96 14.39 1.83
N SER A 22 -14.10 15.52 2.53
CA SER A 22 -15.24 16.43 2.41
C SER A 22 -14.81 17.86 2.18
N VAL A 23 -15.67 18.64 1.52
CA VAL A 23 -15.47 20.08 1.35
C VAL A 23 -15.63 20.78 2.71
N SER A 24 -14.59 21.48 3.13
CA SER A 24 -14.60 22.27 4.36
C SER A 24 -13.69 23.49 4.23
N ALA A 25 -13.83 24.45 5.15
CA ALA A 25 -12.97 25.63 5.19
C ALA A 25 -11.49 25.29 5.43
N ASN A 26 -11.22 24.18 6.13
CA ASN A 26 -9.88 23.72 6.50
C ASN A 26 -9.34 22.60 5.59
N ALA A 27 -10.13 22.15 4.59
CA ALA A 27 -9.64 21.15 3.64
C ALA A 27 -8.52 21.72 2.78
N PHE A 28 -7.50 20.93 2.50
CA PHE A 28 -6.46 21.33 1.56
C PHE A 28 -7.04 21.50 0.13
N ARG A 29 -6.41 22.34 -0.64
CA ARG A 29 -6.84 22.70 -2.00
C ARG A 29 -5.75 22.33 -3.00
N PRO A 30 -6.10 22.18 -4.28
CA PRO A 30 -5.08 22.06 -5.33
C PRO A 30 -4.09 23.22 -5.24
N GLN A 31 -2.79 22.91 -5.38
CA GLN A 31 -1.64 23.80 -5.27
C GLN A 31 -1.26 24.20 -3.82
N ASP A 32 -1.97 23.76 -2.80
CA ASP A 32 -1.47 23.88 -1.43
C ASP A 32 -0.18 23.06 -1.26
N VAL A 33 0.74 23.59 -0.47
CA VAL A 33 1.95 22.89 -0.04
C VAL A 33 1.83 22.57 1.44
N ILE A 34 1.79 21.28 1.76
CA ILE A 34 1.67 20.80 3.13
C ILE A 34 2.97 20.15 3.60
N LYS A 35 3.21 20.13 4.89
CA LYS A 35 4.33 19.42 5.50
C LYS A 35 3.87 18.04 5.96
N THR A 36 4.57 17.01 5.51
CA THR A 36 4.30 15.62 5.90
C THR A 36 5.00 15.26 7.21
N ARG A 37 4.59 14.14 7.82
CA ARG A 37 5.21 13.60 9.04
C ARG A 37 6.69 13.22 8.85
N LYS A 38 7.10 12.81 7.66
CA LYS A 38 8.52 12.57 7.31
C LYS A 38 9.35 13.85 7.25
N GLY A 39 8.69 15.01 7.21
CA GLY A 39 9.33 16.32 7.09
C GLY A 39 9.44 16.84 5.65
N LEU A 40 9.09 16.03 4.66
CA LEU A 40 9.01 16.46 3.27
C LEU A 40 7.85 17.43 3.08
N THR A 41 8.01 18.39 2.18
CA THR A 41 6.91 19.21 1.67
C THR A 41 6.21 18.50 0.52
N MET A 42 4.88 18.61 0.48
CA MET A 42 4.05 17.95 -0.53
C MET A 42 3.11 18.95 -1.19
N GLU A 43 3.20 19.07 -2.50
CA GLU A 43 2.23 19.80 -3.30
C GLU A 43 0.97 18.95 -3.53
N ILE A 44 -0.19 19.53 -3.29
CA ILE A 44 -1.48 18.90 -3.56
C ILE A 44 -1.87 19.18 -5.02
N GLY A 45 -1.63 18.22 -5.88
CA GLY A 45 -2.05 18.29 -7.29
C GLY A 45 -3.52 17.88 -7.47
N SER A 46 -4.01 16.95 -6.64
CA SER A 46 -5.40 16.50 -6.64
C SER A 46 -5.90 16.23 -5.22
N THR A 47 -7.08 16.72 -4.91
CA THR A 47 -7.76 16.44 -3.64
C THR A 47 -8.39 15.06 -3.59
N ASP A 48 -8.58 14.40 -4.73
CA ASP A 48 -9.03 13.00 -4.85
C ASP A 48 -7.90 11.96 -4.63
N ALA A 49 -6.69 12.46 -4.38
CA ALA A 49 -5.55 11.64 -4.00
C ALA A 49 -5.21 11.77 -2.50
N GLU A 50 -6.23 11.97 -1.64
CA GLU A 50 -6.10 12.10 -0.20
C GLU A 50 -5.64 10.80 0.47
N GLY A 51 -6.08 9.66 -0.05
CA GLY A 51 -5.74 8.34 0.48
C GLY A 51 -4.23 8.13 0.60
N ARG A 52 -3.47 8.49 -0.45
CA ARG A 52 -2.00 8.40 -0.40
C ARG A 52 -1.36 9.43 0.53
N VAL A 53 -1.98 10.58 0.73
CA VAL A 53 -1.48 11.63 1.65
C VAL A 53 -1.51 11.13 3.09
N ILE A 54 -2.64 10.59 3.54
CA ILE A 54 -2.76 10.06 4.91
C ILE A 54 -1.95 8.78 5.11
N LEU A 55 -1.88 7.92 4.07
CA LEU A 55 -1.09 6.69 4.12
C LEU A 55 0.41 7.00 4.20
N ALA A 56 0.89 8.03 3.51
CA ALA A 56 2.27 8.49 3.59
C ALA A 56 2.69 8.84 5.03
N ASP A 57 1.83 9.52 5.78
CA ASP A 57 2.10 9.87 7.18
C ASP A 57 2.08 8.64 8.10
N ALA A 58 1.18 7.68 7.84
CA ALA A 58 1.14 6.42 8.56
C ALA A 58 2.40 5.57 8.30
N LEU A 59 2.86 5.52 7.05
CA LEU A 59 4.09 4.83 6.67
C LEU A 59 5.32 5.47 7.32
N ALA A 60 5.42 6.79 7.28
CA ALA A 60 6.51 7.52 7.92
C ALA A 60 6.54 7.29 9.44
N GLU A 61 5.37 7.17 10.09
CA GLU A 61 5.28 6.85 11.51
C GLU A 61 5.71 5.42 11.80
N ALA A 62 5.31 4.46 10.97
CA ALA A 62 5.71 3.06 11.11
C ALA A 62 7.23 2.89 10.90
N ASP A 63 7.79 3.54 9.88
CA ASP A 63 9.20 3.44 9.51
C ASP A 63 10.14 3.95 10.61
N ARG A 64 9.71 4.93 11.41
CA ARG A 64 10.50 5.46 12.55
C ARG A 64 10.84 4.42 13.60
N GLU A 65 10.09 3.33 13.70
CA GLU A 65 10.33 2.25 14.66
C GLU A 65 11.28 1.19 14.12
N SER A 66 11.76 1.34 12.87
CA SER A 66 12.63 0.37 12.20
C SER A 66 12.11 -1.07 12.31
N PRO A 67 10.87 -1.34 11.89
CA PRO A 67 10.27 -2.67 12.01
C PRO A 67 10.93 -3.67 11.03
N ASP A 68 10.82 -4.96 11.33
CA ASP A 68 11.27 -6.05 10.44
C ASP A 68 10.52 -6.07 9.11
N LEU A 69 9.29 -5.54 9.09
CA LEU A 69 8.45 -5.50 7.89
C LEU A 69 7.32 -4.49 8.08
N ILE A 70 7.09 -3.66 7.07
CA ILE A 70 5.88 -2.86 6.90
C ILE A 70 5.01 -3.49 5.83
N ILE A 71 3.73 -3.67 6.13
CA ILE A 71 2.71 -4.07 5.14
C ILE A 71 1.60 -3.04 5.19
N ASP A 72 1.26 -2.46 4.06
CA ASP A 72 0.07 -1.63 3.93
C ASP A 72 -0.85 -2.14 2.82
N ALA A 73 -2.12 -1.87 2.96
CA ALA A 73 -3.15 -2.19 1.99
C ALA A 73 -4.12 -1.02 1.87
N ALA A 74 -4.40 -0.62 0.64
CA ALA A 74 -5.32 0.45 0.35
C ALA A 74 -6.08 0.20 -0.96
N THR A 75 -7.27 0.74 -1.08
CA THR A 75 -8.01 0.85 -2.35
C THR A 75 -7.53 2.10 -3.07
N LEU A 76 -6.24 2.09 -3.44
CA LEU A 76 -5.51 3.32 -3.73
C LEU A 76 -5.76 3.86 -5.12
N THR A 77 -5.79 2.99 -6.15
CA THR A 77 -5.88 3.45 -7.53
C THR A 77 -6.90 2.70 -8.38
N GLY A 78 -7.64 3.45 -9.20
CA GLY A 78 -8.39 2.87 -10.31
C GLY A 78 -7.49 2.24 -11.37
N ALA A 79 -6.22 2.68 -11.46
CA ALA A 79 -5.25 2.16 -12.42
C ALA A 79 -4.88 0.70 -12.14
N ALA A 80 -4.71 0.29 -10.88
CA ALA A 80 -4.48 -1.10 -10.50
C ALA A 80 -5.66 -1.97 -10.94
N ARG A 81 -6.88 -1.55 -10.62
CA ARG A 81 -8.11 -2.24 -11.01
C ARG A 81 -8.29 -2.34 -12.52
N THR A 82 -7.94 -1.29 -13.25
CA THR A 82 -8.01 -1.30 -14.74
C THR A 82 -7.00 -2.28 -15.33
N ALA A 83 -5.82 -2.39 -14.72
CA ALA A 83 -4.76 -3.27 -15.20
C ALA A 83 -4.99 -4.75 -14.87
N LEU A 84 -5.46 -5.05 -13.65
CA LEU A 84 -5.51 -6.41 -13.09
C LEU A 84 -6.93 -6.93 -12.83
N GLY A 85 -7.95 -6.08 -12.98
CA GLY A 85 -9.32 -6.42 -12.62
C GLY A 85 -9.61 -6.28 -11.13
N PRO A 86 -10.86 -6.56 -10.70
CA PRO A 86 -11.29 -6.36 -9.32
C PRO A 86 -10.83 -7.44 -8.35
N GLU A 87 -10.41 -8.62 -8.85
CA GLU A 87 -10.13 -9.80 -8.02
C GLU A 87 -8.65 -10.05 -7.75
N LEU A 88 -7.75 -9.35 -8.46
CA LEU A 88 -6.32 -9.56 -8.38
C LEU A 88 -5.62 -8.30 -7.89
N PRO A 89 -5.29 -8.20 -6.58
CA PRO A 89 -4.57 -7.05 -6.05
C PRO A 89 -3.18 -6.88 -6.67
N ALA A 90 -2.77 -5.64 -6.91
CA ALA A 90 -1.41 -5.31 -7.27
C ALA A 90 -0.53 -5.36 -6.02
N LEU A 91 0.53 -6.14 -6.06
CA LEU A 91 1.55 -6.26 -5.04
C LEU A 91 2.76 -5.43 -5.45
N TYR A 92 3.21 -4.55 -4.58
CA TYR A 92 4.49 -3.84 -4.69
C TYR A 92 5.36 -4.15 -3.47
N ALA A 93 6.66 -4.21 -3.66
CA ALA A 93 7.62 -4.34 -2.58
C ALA A 93 8.94 -3.64 -2.96
N ASN A 94 9.70 -3.19 -1.98
CA ASN A 94 11.05 -2.67 -2.19
C ASN A 94 12.13 -3.75 -2.21
N ASP A 95 11.73 -5.02 -2.06
CA ASP A 95 12.55 -6.22 -2.15
C ASP A 95 11.85 -7.27 -3.03
N ASP A 96 12.45 -7.60 -4.17
CA ASP A 96 11.91 -8.58 -5.12
C ASP A 96 11.83 -10.00 -4.55
N VAL A 97 12.75 -10.38 -3.67
CA VAL A 97 12.74 -11.72 -3.01
C VAL A 97 11.51 -11.82 -2.10
N LEU A 98 11.24 -10.75 -1.37
CA LEU A 98 10.05 -10.64 -0.52
C LEU A 98 8.76 -10.74 -1.34
N ALA A 99 8.67 -9.97 -2.44
CA ALA A 99 7.53 -9.97 -3.34
C ALA A 99 7.27 -11.35 -3.96
N VAL A 100 8.32 -12.00 -4.49
CA VAL A 100 8.22 -13.33 -5.10
C VAL A 100 7.81 -14.38 -4.07
N SER A 101 8.32 -14.31 -2.84
CA SER A 101 7.96 -15.23 -1.77
C SER A 101 6.47 -15.11 -1.39
N LEU A 102 5.97 -13.86 -1.24
CA LEU A 102 4.55 -13.63 -0.97
C LEU A 102 3.67 -14.07 -2.13
N MET A 103 4.03 -13.73 -3.37
CA MET A 103 3.26 -14.12 -4.57
C MET A 103 3.16 -15.65 -4.70
N LYS A 104 4.26 -16.39 -4.49
CA LYS A 104 4.23 -17.86 -4.51
C LYS A 104 3.32 -18.43 -3.41
N THR A 105 3.35 -17.85 -2.21
CA THR A 105 2.48 -18.26 -1.11
C THR A 105 1.03 -17.99 -1.46
N ALA A 106 0.72 -16.82 -2.00
CA ALA A 106 -0.61 -16.40 -2.41
C ALA A 106 -1.23 -17.35 -3.45
N LEU A 107 -0.46 -17.71 -4.46
CA LEU A 107 -0.89 -18.67 -5.49
C LEU A 107 -1.17 -20.06 -4.90
N ALA A 108 -0.30 -20.55 -4.00
CA ALA A 108 -0.44 -21.88 -3.39
C ALA A 108 -1.70 -22.04 -2.54
N ILE A 109 -2.25 -20.95 -1.99
CA ILE A 109 -3.45 -20.99 -1.13
C ILE A 109 -4.70 -20.41 -1.81
N HIS A 110 -4.63 -20.19 -3.13
CA HIS A 110 -5.75 -19.63 -3.92
C HIS A 110 -6.27 -18.27 -3.40
N ASP A 111 -5.33 -17.39 -3.02
CA ASP A 111 -5.59 -15.96 -2.70
C ASP A 111 -4.55 -15.11 -3.45
N PRO A 112 -4.65 -15.06 -4.80
CA PRO A 112 -3.59 -14.60 -5.66
C PRO A 112 -3.31 -13.11 -5.51
N LEU A 113 -2.04 -12.76 -5.65
CA LEU A 113 -1.52 -11.39 -5.75
C LEU A 113 -0.65 -11.30 -7.00
N TRP A 114 -0.53 -10.13 -7.60
CA TRP A 114 0.31 -9.95 -8.77
C TRP A 114 1.39 -8.90 -8.53
N HIS A 115 2.66 -9.32 -8.63
CA HIS A 115 3.80 -8.43 -8.43
C HIS A 115 3.92 -7.47 -9.59
N MET A 116 3.83 -6.17 -9.27
CA MET A 116 4.00 -5.04 -10.16
C MET A 116 5.34 -4.35 -9.89
N PRO A 117 6.03 -3.83 -10.92
CA PRO A 117 7.34 -3.23 -10.74
C PRO A 117 7.28 -1.85 -10.09
N LEU A 118 8.18 -1.57 -9.14
CA LEU A 118 8.53 -0.22 -8.71
C LEU A 118 9.52 0.38 -9.73
N TRP A 119 9.04 0.75 -10.92
CA TRP A 119 9.90 1.25 -11.98
C TRP A 119 10.41 2.66 -11.70
N MET A 120 11.62 2.78 -11.16
CA MET A 120 12.23 4.04 -10.71
C MET A 120 12.35 5.10 -11.82
N GLY A 121 12.31 4.73 -13.09
CA GLY A 121 12.27 5.68 -14.21
C GLY A 121 11.04 6.61 -14.19
N TYR A 122 9.97 6.24 -13.46
CA TYR A 122 8.78 7.07 -13.29
C TYR A 122 8.81 7.95 -12.04
N ASP A 123 9.75 7.76 -11.13
CA ASP A 123 9.84 8.55 -9.89
C ASP A 123 9.99 10.07 -10.15
N LYS A 124 10.64 10.45 -11.24
CA LYS A 124 10.79 11.84 -11.68
C LYS A 124 9.46 12.59 -11.89
N TYR A 125 8.37 11.86 -12.19
CA TYR A 125 7.05 12.46 -12.39
C TYR A 125 6.35 12.85 -11.08
N LEU A 126 6.91 12.48 -9.95
CA LEU A 126 6.47 12.88 -8.62
C LEU A 126 7.19 14.13 -8.10
N ASN A 127 8.10 14.71 -8.87
CA ASN A 127 8.79 15.94 -8.50
C ASN A 127 7.85 17.14 -8.67
N SER A 128 7.91 18.07 -7.73
CA SER A 128 7.22 19.35 -7.79
C SER A 128 8.20 20.49 -8.03
N ALA A 129 7.74 21.58 -8.59
CA ALA A 129 8.51 22.81 -8.73
C ALA A 129 8.56 23.64 -7.43
N VAL A 130 7.64 23.38 -6.49
CA VAL A 130 7.42 24.19 -5.28
C VAL A 130 7.50 23.39 -3.98
N ALA A 131 7.64 22.05 -4.07
CA ALA A 131 7.71 21.12 -2.95
C ALA A 131 8.68 19.97 -3.25
N ASP A 132 8.96 19.12 -2.25
CA ASP A 132 9.79 17.93 -2.43
C ASP A 132 9.10 16.83 -3.24
N VAL A 133 7.77 16.78 -3.19
CA VAL A 133 6.95 15.77 -3.88
C VAL A 133 5.58 16.34 -4.24
N THR A 134 4.96 15.83 -5.30
CA THR A 134 3.52 16.06 -5.56
C THR A 134 2.72 14.78 -5.29
N ASN A 135 1.50 14.92 -4.76
CA ASN A 135 0.61 13.77 -4.56
C ASN A 135 0.00 13.24 -5.87
N THR A 136 0.13 13.99 -6.97
CA THR A 136 -0.37 13.61 -8.29
C THR A 136 0.71 13.79 -9.33
N PRO A 137 1.16 12.73 -10.02
CA PRO A 137 2.19 12.86 -11.03
C PRO A 137 1.67 13.66 -12.24
N ASN A 138 2.53 14.52 -12.80
CA ASN A 138 2.27 15.15 -14.09
C ASN A 138 2.54 14.17 -15.24
N PHE A 139 1.83 13.03 -15.22
CA PHE A 139 2.04 11.93 -16.14
C PHE A 139 0.77 11.07 -16.20
N GLY A 140 0.10 11.03 -17.33
CA GLY A 140 -1.21 10.38 -17.50
C GLY A 140 -1.18 8.84 -17.54
N PHE A 141 -0.03 8.19 -17.30
CA PHE A 141 0.14 6.74 -17.41
C PHE A 141 0.70 6.14 -16.13
N ALA A 142 0.68 4.81 -16.04
CA ALA A 142 1.27 4.03 -14.94
C ALA A 142 0.81 4.49 -13.54
N GLY A 143 -0.47 4.87 -13.39
CA GLY A 143 -1.00 5.48 -12.17
C GLY A 143 -0.81 4.63 -10.91
N SER A 144 -0.89 3.29 -11.01
CA SER A 144 -0.64 2.41 -9.88
C SER A 144 0.85 2.38 -9.49
N ILE A 145 1.77 2.33 -10.50
CA ILE A 145 3.21 2.34 -10.24
C ILE A 145 3.64 3.68 -9.61
N THR A 146 3.15 4.80 -10.14
CA THR A 146 3.51 6.12 -9.59
C THR A 146 2.94 6.33 -8.19
N ALA A 147 1.76 5.76 -7.90
CA ALA A 147 1.22 5.78 -6.54
C ALA A 147 2.07 4.96 -5.57
N ALA A 148 2.51 3.77 -5.95
CA ALA A 148 3.42 2.96 -5.14
C ALA A 148 4.79 3.63 -4.96
N LEU A 149 5.35 4.26 -6.00
CA LEU A 149 6.59 5.05 -5.91
C LEU A 149 6.43 6.26 -4.98
N PHE A 150 5.27 6.92 -5.00
CA PHE A 150 4.98 7.99 -4.06
C PHE A 150 5.05 7.47 -2.61
N LEU A 151 4.40 6.36 -2.31
CA LEU A 151 4.43 5.76 -0.96
C LEU A 151 5.84 5.33 -0.56
N LYS A 152 6.62 4.78 -1.50
CA LYS A 152 8.01 4.39 -1.25
C LYS A 152 8.86 5.55 -0.74
N ARG A 153 8.62 6.79 -1.13
CA ARG A 153 9.35 7.97 -0.62
C ARG A 153 9.17 8.17 0.89
N PHE A 154 8.18 7.53 1.51
CA PHE A 154 7.89 7.66 2.94
C PHE A 154 8.39 6.48 3.78
N VAL A 155 8.92 5.44 3.14
CA VAL A 155 9.60 4.30 3.77
C VAL A 155 11.09 4.39 3.47
N SER A 156 11.94 4.03 4.43
CA SER A 156 13.39 3.96 4.23
C SER A 156 13.75 2.74 3.38
N ASP A 157 14.88 2.81 2.65
CA ASP A 157 15.36 1.68 1.86
C ASP A 157 15.79 0.49 2.73
N ALA A 158 16.10 0.73 4.01
CA ALA A 158 16.49 -0.29 4.96
C ALA A 158 15.29 -1.09 5.53
N THR A 159 14.08 -0.55 5.46
CA THR A 159 12.88 -1.20 5.99
C THR A 159 12.22 -2.03 4.89
N PRO A 160 12.11 -3.35 5.04
CA PRO A 160 11.33 -4.17 4.11
C PRO A 160 9.88 -3.71 4.07
N TRP A 161 9.34 -3.51 2.87
CA TRP A 161 8.01 -2.93 2.68
C TRP A 161 7.23 -3.63 1.60
N ILE A 162 5.94 -3.85 1.87
CA ILE A 162 4.94 -4.41 0.97
C ILE A 162 3.74 -3.46 0.91
N HIS A 163 3.28 -3.16 -0.28
CA HIS A 163 2.04 -2.44 -0.53
C HIS A 163 1.09 -3.29 -1.38
N LEU A 164 -0.18 -3.38 -0.96
CA LEU A 164 -1.26 -3.98 -1.74
C LEU A 164 -2.23 -2.89 -2.20
N ASP A 165 -2.30 -2.68 -3.51
CA ASP A 165 -3.34 -1.84 -4.13
C ASP A 165 -4.49 -2.76 -4.55
N THR A 166 -5.60 -2.72 -3.83
CA THR A 166 -6.70 -3.68 -3.94
C THR A 166 -8.02 -2.99 -4.22
N TYR A 167 -8.95 -3.67 -4.90
CA TYR A 167 -10.31 -3.16 -5.07
C TYR A 167 -11.19 -3.41 -3.84
N ALA A 168 -10.93 -4.50 -3.12
CA ALA A 168 -11.59 -4.90 -1.88
C ALA A 168 -13.14 -4.94 -1.94
N TRP A 169 -13.71 -5.25 -3.10
CA TRP A 169 -15.16 -5.29 -3.30
C TRP A 169 -15.57 -6.38 -4.28
N ASN A 170 -16.57 -7.19 -3.91
CA ASN A 170 -17.25 -8.13 -4.80
C ASN A 170 -18.51 -7.46 -5.37
N ALA A 171 -18.57 -7.32 -6.69
CA ALA A 171 -19.76 -6.78 -7.37
C ALA A 171 -20.96 -7.74 -7.27
N ASP A 172 -20.69 -9.04 -7.33
CA ASP A 172 -21.68 -10.09 -7.34
C ASP A 172 -21.37 -11.16 -6.29
N SER A 173 -22.44 -11.82 -5.78
CA SER A 173 -22.27 -12.93 -4.84
C SER A 173 -21.74 -14.18 -5.56
N GLN A 174 -20.71 -14.80 -4.97
CA GLN A 174 -20.13 -16.06 -5.39
C GLN A 174 -20.13 -17.05 -4.21
N PRO A 175 -20.00 -18.38 -4.44
CA PRO A 175 -19.89 -19.34 -3.36
C PRO A 175 -18.77 -18.99 -2.37
N GLY A 176 -19.13 -18.77 -1.11
CA GLY A 176 -18.20 -18.38 -0.04
C GLY A 176 -17.73 -16.90 -0.08
N ARG A 177 -18.15 -16.12 -1.08
CA ARG A 177 -17.78 -14.70 -1.26
C ARG A 177 -19.03 -13.88 -1.60
N PRO A 178 -19.74 -13.36 -0.59
CA PRO A 178 -20.95 -12.56 -0.83
C PRO A 178 -20.60 -11.23 -1.50
N GLN A 179 -21.59 -10.62 -2.13
CA GLN A 179 -21.50 -9.23 -2.59
C GLN A 179 -21.14 -8.30 -1.41
N GLY A 180 -20.23 -7.36 -1.65
CA GLY A 180 -19.81 -6.40 -0.64
C GLY A 180 -18.31 -6.37 -0.44
N GLY A 181 -17.86 -5.92 0.73
CA GLY A 181 -16.45 -5.83 1.07
C GLY A 181 -15.75 -7.18 1.07
N GLU A 182 -14.58 -7.25 0.44
CA GLU A 182 -13.77 -8.46 0.32
C GLU A 182 -12.33 -8.19 0.74
N ALA A 183 -11.81 -9.00 1.65
CA ALA A 183 -10.43 -8.87 2.14
C ALA A 183 -9.45 -9.67 1.26
N LEU A 184 -9.28 -9.26 0.01
CA LEU A 184 -8.35 -9.86 -0.93
C LEU A 184 -6.91 -9.78 -0.41
N GLY A 185 -6.17 -10.89 -0.51
CA GLY A 185 -4.80 -10.99 -0.04
C GLY A 185 -4.64 -11.25 1.47
N LEU A 186 -5.74 -11.23 2.25
CA LEU A 186 -5.67 -11.44 3.70
C LEU A 186 -5.13 -12.82 4.07
N ARG A 187 -5.58 -13.87 3.39
CA ARG A 187 -5.12 -15.24 3.64
C ARG A 187 -3.67 -15.41 3.18
N ALA A 188 -3.33 -14.78 2.04
CA ALA A 188 -1.97 -14.77 1.51
C ALA A 188 -0.99 -14.13 2.49
N LEU A 189 -1.32 -12.96 3.03
CA LEU A 189 -0.51 -12.28 4.04
C LEU A 189 -0.38 -13.12 5.31
N PHE A 190 -1.47 -13.73 5.79
CA PHE A 190 -1.41 -14.56 6.98
C PHE A 190 -0.49 -15.78 6.78
N ALA A 191 -0.67 -16.54 5.69
CA ALA A 191 0.15 -17.70 5.40
C ALA A 191 1.63 -17.33 5.19
N PHE A 192 1.89 -16.18 4.57
CA PHE A 192 3.24 -15.66 4.39
C PHE A 192 3.88 -15.30 5.75
N LEU A 193 3.14 -14.63 6.65
CA LEU A 193 3.64 -14.27 7.99
C LEU A 193 3.82 -15.51 8.87
N GLU A 194 2.92 -16.49 8.77
CA GLU A 194 3.06 -17.76 9.47
C GLU A 194 4.32 -18.52 9.02
N LYS A 195 4.59 -18.56 7.71
CA LYS A 195 5.81 -19.14 7.16
C LYS A 195 7.07 -18.38 7.59
N ARG A 196 7.00 -17.05 7.66
CA ARG A 196 8.15 -16.19 8.00
C ARG A 196 8.47 -16.16 9.50
N TYR A 197 7.45 -16.20 10.36
CA TYR A 197 7.60 -15.98 11.80
C TYR A 197 7.04 -17.12 12.66
N GLY A 198 6.45 -18.16 12.08
CA GLY A 198 5.89 -19.29 12.82
C GLY A 198 6.95 -20.16 13.49
N LYS A 199 6.54 -21.01 14.43
CA LYS A 199 7.43 -21.97 15.10
C LYS A 199 8.00 -22.96 14.07
N GLY A 200 9.31 -22.95 13.89
CA GLY A 200 10.03 -23.80 12.92
C GLY A 200 10.83 -23.02 11.87
N TRP A 201 10.69 -21.70 11.85
CA TRP A 201 11.52 -20.87 11.00
C TRP A 201 12.94 -20.76 11.61
N GLN A 202 13.92 -21.39 10.95
CA GLN A 202 15.35 -21.20 11.21
C GLN A 202 15.89 -20.30 10.10
N ASN A 203 16.60 -19.23 10.48
CA ASN A 203 17.29 -18.30 9.58
C ASN A 203 18.24 -19.03 8.64
#